data_522d25a392e867576ddf70f18f5b082f
#
_entry.id   522d25a392e867576ddf70f18f5b082f
#
_cell.length_a   1.000
_cell.length_b   1.000
_cell.length_c   1.000
_cell.angle_alpha   90.00
_cell.angle_beta   90.00
_cell.angle_gamma   90.00
#
_symmetry.space_group_name_H-M   'P 1'
#
loop_
_entity.id
_entity.type
_entity.pdbx_description
1 polymer ?
#
loop_
_entity_poly.entity_id
_entity_poly.type
_entity_poly.pdbx_seq_one_letter_code
_entity_poly.pdbx_strand_id
1 'polypeptide(L)'
;FYTDLRNVFILEEIGRDEDNNLLMERRNGKGARVMGINLEGKMAYSWMQIQAGATLQRSRYKEAEQWSENPNITPQKKMFRSPDVYGYFTSTFTPVKRFSASLTGTYTGSMLVQHLAGYIPEDREEKTRDFFDLNLKLSYDFPIFKSATLQVNAGIQNIFDSYQDDFDKGAH
;
A
#
# COMPACT_ATOMS: atom_id res chain seq x y z
N PHE A 1 -8.57 8.23 14.88
CA PHE A 1 -7.30 7.97 15.59
C PHE A 1 -6.37 9.17 15.53
N TYR A 2 -5.51 9.27 16.51
CA TYR A 2 -4.42 10.24 16.58
C TYR A 2 -3.21 9.56 17.21
N THR A 3 -2.07 9.62 16.55
CA THR A 3 -0.82 9.04 17.03
C THR A 3 0.27 10.09 17.00
N ASP A 4 0.89 10.36 18.14
CA ASP A 4 2.07 11.19 18.26
C ASP A 4 3.31 10.29 18.41
N LEU A 5 4.13 10.24 17.37
CA LEU A 5 5.34 9.46 17.31
C LEU A 5 6.52 10.32 17.76
N ARG A 6 7.29 9.82 18.74
CA ARG A 6 8.55 10.41 19.18
C ARG A 6 9.69 9.62 18.58
N ASN A 7 10.76 10.31 18.19
CA ASN A 7 11.99 9.67 17.72
C ASN A 7 11.76 8.69 16.55
N VAL A 8 11.03 9.14 15.52
CA VAL A 8 10.84 8.35 14.28
C VAL A 8 12.19 8.15 13.61
N PHE A 9 12.50 6.92 13.22
CA PHE A 9 13.72 6.66 12.45
C PHE A 9 13.61 7.29 11.06
N ILE A 10 14.65 8.01 10.67
CA ILE A 10 14.86 8.54 9.33
C ILE A 10 16.14 7.93 8.77
N LEU A 11 16.11 7.69 7.45
CA LEU A 11 17.28 7.33 6.68
C LEU A 11 17.77 8.61 6.00
N GLU A 12 19.02 8.95 6.20
CA GLU A 12 19.70 10.10 5.61
C GLU A 12 20.90 9.63 4.82
N GLU A 13 21.09 10.15 3.64
CA GLU A 13 22.32 9.95 2.87
C GLU A 13 23.45 10.71 3.55
N ILE A 14 24.55 10.01 3.86
CA ILE A 14 25.75 10.60 4.48
C ILE A 14 26.97 10.59 3.55
N GLY A 15 26.76 10.26 2.27
CA GLY A 15 27.81 10.24 1.24
C GLY A 15 27.99 8.89 0.58
N ARG A 16 29.18 8.67 0.01
CA ARG A 16 29.56 7.41 -0.66
C ARG A 16 30.87 6.89 -0.12
N ASP A 17 31.02 5.57 -0.13
CA ASP A 17 32.29 4.93 0.21
C ASP A 17 33.30 4.97 -0.94
N GLU A 18 34.50 4.39 -0.71
CA GLU A 18 35.58 4.35 -1.70
C GLU A 18 35.19 3.56 -2.97
N ASP A 19 34.24 2.64 -2.87
CA ASP A 19 33.70 1.83 -3.97
C ASP A 19 32.47 2.49 -4.64
N ASN A 20 32.17 3.75 -4.29
CA ASN A 20 31.02 4.53 -4.78
C ASN A 20 29.64 3.96 -4.34
N ASN A 21 29.58 3.11 -3.31
CA ASN A 21 28.33 2.68 -2.72
C ASN A 21 27.73 3.78 -1.85
N LEU A 22 26.40 3.92 -1.92
CA LEU A 22 25.66 4.89 -1.14
C LEU A 22 25.69 4.54 0.35
N LEU A 23 26.18 5.44 1.18
CA LEU A 23 26.17 5.32 2.63
C LEU A 23 24.91 5.98 3.21
N MET A 24 24.13 5.18 3.93
CA MET A 24 22.89 5.62 4.58
C MET A 24 23.02 5.52 6.09
N GLU A 25 22.76 6.60 6.79
CA GLU A 25 22.64 6.61 8.24
C GLU A 25 21.19 6.52 8.68
N ARG A 26 20.94 5.66 9.67
CA ARG A 26 19.66 5.63 10.37
C ARG A 26 19.76 6.42 11.67
N ARG A 27 19.09 7.55 11.74
CA ARG A 27 19.06 8.41 12.91
C ARG A 27 17.66 8.63 13.46
N ASN A 28 17.58 9.09 14.69
CA ASN A 28 16.32 9.53 15.30
C ASN A 28 15.95 10.92 14.78
N GLY A 29 14.82 11.00 14.09
CA GLY A 29 14.21 12.28 13.71
C GLY A 29 13.39 12.89 14.86
N LYS A 30 12.89 14.08 14.63
CA LYS A 30 12.15 14.89 15.63
C LYS A 30 10.72 14.41 15.91
N GLY A 31 10.32 13.32 15.27
CA GLY A 31 9.02 12.68 15.44
C GLY A 31 8.02 13.05 14.36
N ALA A 32 6.86 12.41 14.41
CA ALA A 32 5.78 12.58 13.44
C ALA A 32 4.41 12.52 14.12
N ARG A 33 3.39 12.97 13.41
CA ARG A 33 1.98 12.87 13.79
C ARG A 33 1.21 12.20 12.68
N VAL A 34 0.42 11.20 13.07
CA VAL A 34 -0.51 10.52 12.17
C VAL A 34 -1.91 10.66 12.77
N MET A 35 -2.82 11.21 11.99
CA MET A 35 -4.22 11.35 12.41
C MET A 35 -5.13 10.96 11.27
N GLY A 36 -6.28 10.39 11.61
CA GLY A 36 -7.21 9.96 10.58
C GLY A 36 -8.51 9.39 11.12
N ILE A 37 -9.34 8.99 10.18
CA ILE A 37 -10.64 8.37 10.42
C ILE A 37 -10.66 7.04 9.68
N ASN A 38 -11.05 5.98 10.38
CA ASN A 38 -11.37 4.70 9.79
C ASN A 38 -12.88 4.54 9.76
N LEU A 39 -13.40 4.17 8.61
CA LEU A 39 -14.80 3.79 8.44
C LEU A 39 -14.83 2.35 7.96
N GLU A 40 -15.62 1.53 8.61
CA GLU A 40 -15.81 0.13 8.23
C GLU A 40 -17.28 -0.22 8.33
N GLY A 41 -17.77 -0.96 7.33
CA GLY A 41 -19.14 -1.45 7.29
C GLY A 41 -19.19 -2.90 6.86
N LYS A 42 -20.12 -3.65 7.46
CA LYS A 42 -20.40 -5.03 7.08
C LYS A 42 -21.91 -5.23 6.94
N MET A 43 -22.29 -5.89 5.88
CA MET A 43 -23.67 -6.27 5.59
C MET A 43 -23.72 -7.74 5.20
N ALA A 44 -24.67 -8.48 5.73
CA ALA A 44 -24.83 -9.90 5.45
C ALA A 44 -26.30 -10.24 5.22
N TYR A 45 -26.55 -10.92 4.12
CA TYR A 45 -27.81 -11.58 3.76
C TYR A 45 -27.55 -13.06 3.54
N SER A 46 -28.61 -13.85 3.41
CA SER A 46 -28.48 -15.30 3.22
C SER A 46 -27.68 -15.70 1.96
N TRP A 47 -27.66 -14.85 0.95
CA TRP A 47 -27.02 -15.09 -0.35
C TRP A 47 -25.84 -14.17 -0.64
N MET A 48 -25.57 -13.18 0.23
CA MET A 48 -24.52 -12.18 0.00
C MET A 48 -23.93 -11.67 1.32
N GLN A 49 -22.62 -11.50 1.36
CA GLN A 49 -21.92 -10.77 2.41
C GLN A 49 -21.03 -9.72 1.76
N ILE A 50 -21.05 -8.51 2.30
CA ILE A 50 -20.17 -7.41 1.88
C ILE A 50 -19.54 -6.83 3.13
N GLN A 51 -18.24 -6.60 3.06
CA GLN A 51 -17.48 -5.83 4.04
C GLN A 51 -16.63 -4.83 3.28
N ALA A 52 -16.62 -3.59 3.72
CA ALA A 52 -15.79 -2.55 3.13
C ALA A 52 -15.25 -1.63 4.22
N GLY A 53 -14.02 -1.18 4.03
CA GLY A 53 -13.37 -0.24 4.94
C GLY A 53 -12.58 0.81 4.16
N ALA A 54 -12.57 2.03 4.67
CA ALA A 54 -11.78 3.13 4.13
C ALA A 54 -11.11 3.90 5.26
N THR A 55 -9.87 4.32 5.01
CA THR A 55 -9.09 5.17 5.89
C THR A 55 -8.76 6.47 5.18
N LEU A 56 -9.06 7.56 5.85
CA LEU A 56 -8.58 8.90 5.50
C LEU A 56 -7.60 9.32 6.57
N GLN A 57 -6.36 9.59 6.19
CA GLN A 57 -5.31 9.95 7.16
C GLN A 57 -4.43 11.08 6.68
N ARG A 58 -3.76 11.70 7.62
CA ARG A 58 -2.72 12.69 7.39
C ARG A 58 -1.50 12.34 8.22
N SER A 59 -0.40 12.03 7.54
CA SER A 59 0.88 11.66 8.14
C SER A 59 1.90 12.77 7.88
N ARG A 60 2.43 13.38 8.96
CA ARG A 60 3.34 14.52 8.87
C ARG A 60 4.47 14.42 9.88
N TYR A 61 5.68 14.73 9.47
CA TYR A 61 6.78 15.02 10.38
C TYR A 61 6.47 16.30 11.19
N LYS A 62 6.91 16.35 12.42
CA LYS A 62 6.75 17.54 13.29
C LYS A 62 7.53 18.73 12.76
N GLU A 63 8.73 18.46 12.26
CA GLU A 63 9.56 19.41 11.54
C GLU A 63 9.81 18.91 10.12
N ALA A 64 10.21 19.81 9.23
CA ALA A 64 10.56 19.41 7.88
C ALA A 64 11.85 18.59 7.90
N GLU A 65 11.86 17.46 7.24
CA GLU A 65 13.01 16.56 7.15
C GLU A 65 13.68 16.74 5.78
N GLN A 66 14.99 17.00 5.83
CA GLN A 66 15.86 16.96 4.68
C GLN A 66 16.41 15.54 4.56
N TRP A 67 16.13 14.89 3.45
CA TRP A 67 16.51 13.49 3.24
C TRP A 67 17.61 13.33 2.18
N SER A 68 17.92 14.37 1.43
CA SER A 68 18.92 14.41 0.35
C SER A 68 19.78 15.65 0.45
N GLU A 69 21.03 15.54 0.06
CA GLU A 69 21.95 16.67 -0.06
C GLU A 69 21.73 17.49 -1.35
N ASN A 70 20.86 17.03 -2.27
CA ASN A 70 20.54 17.75 -3.49
C ASN A 70 19.84 19.08 -3.16
N PRO A 71 20.43 20.25 -3.54
CA PRO A 71 19.88 21.56 -3.23
C PRO A 71 18.52 21.84 -3.89
N ASN A 72 18.15 21.05 -4.91
CA ASN A 72 16.87 21.17 -5.59
C ASN A 72 15.73 20.49 -4.81
N ILE A 73 16.05 19.70 -3.77
CA ILE A 73 15.07 19.04 -2.91
C ILE A 73 14.83 19.87 -1.67
N THR A 74 13.57 20.29 -1.49
CA THR A 74 13.15 21.05 -0.31
C THR A 74 12.77 20.13 0.83
N PRO A 75 13.09 20.51 2.10
CA PRO A 75 12.68 19.72 3.25
C PRO A 75 11.18 19.45 3.29
N GLN A 76 10.79 18.21 3.53
CA GLN A 76 9.39 17.75 3.50
C GLN A 76 8.83 17.52 4.89
N LYS A 77 7.57 17.97 5.09
CA LYS A 77 6.79 17.56 6.27
C LYS A 77 5.90 16.35 6.00
N LYS A 78 5.57 16.05 4.73
CA LYS A 78 4.78 14.87 4.40
C LYS A 78 5.63 13.62 4.60
N MET A 79 5.10 12.64 5.32
CA MET A 79 5.79 11.35 5.45
C MET A 79 5.80 10.63 4.11
N PHE A 80 6.97 10.12 3.76
CA PHE A 80 7.14 9.30 2.57
C PHE A 80 6.48 7.94 2.72
N ARG A 81 6.08 7.33 1.61
CA ARG A 81 5.45 6.00 1.53
C ARG A 81 4.22 5.86 2.41
N SER A 82 3.49 6.96 2.61
CA SER A 82 2.30 7.00 3.44
C SER A 82 1.15 7.60 2.63
N PRO A 83 0.20 6.79 2.14
CA PRO A 83 -0.96 7.29 1.42
C PRO A 83 -1.90 8.03 2.35
N ASP A 84 -2.55 9.10 1.86
CA ASP A 84 -3.54 9.84 2.63
C ASP A 84 -4.91 9.13 2.61
N VAL A 85 -5.15 8.26 1.62
CA VAL A 85 -6.40 7.51 1.44
C VAL A 85 -6.07 6.08 1.06
N TYR A 86 -6.70 5.11 1.72
CA TYR A 86 -6.66 3.71 1.33
C TYR A 86 -7.90 2.97 1.82
N GLY A 87 -8.18 1.84 1.22
CA GLY A 87 -9.36 1.07 1.60
C GLY A 87 -9.41 -0.30 0.96
N TYR A 88 -10.43 -1.03 1.32
CA TYR A 88 -10.67 -2.36 0.81
C TYR A 88 -12.17 -2.67 0.77
N PHE A 89 -12.51 -3.64 -0.03
CA PHE A 89 -13.79 -4.32 0.07
C PHE A 89 -13.65 -5.82 -0.19
N THR A 90 -14.53 -6.57 0.40
CA THR A 90 -14.73 -8.01 0.14
C THR A 90 -16.20 -8.26 0.02
N SER A 91 -16.60 -8.90 -1.06
CA SER A 91 -17.98 -9.37 -1.24
C SER A 91 -17.98 -10.84 -1.59
N THR A 92 -18.86 -11.59 -0.98
CA THR A 92 -19.08 -13.01 -1.25
C THR A 92 -20.55 -13.24 -1.58
N PHE A 93 -20.79 -13.82 -2.72
CA PHE A 93 -22.12 -14.17 -3.22
C PHE A 93 -22.29 -15.69 -3.22
N THR A 94 -23.37 -16.15 -2.64
CA THR A 94 -23.75 -17.56 -2.59
C THR A 94 -25.18 -17.74 -3.12
N PRO A 95 -25.41 -17.48 -4.43
CA PRO A 95 -26.75 -17.41 -4.99
C PRO A 95 -27.46 -18.76 -5.00
N VAL A 96 -26.70 -19.84 -5.02
CA VAL A 96 -27.21 -21.23 -4.95
C VAL A 96 -26.31 -22.05 -4.03
N LYS A 97 -26.87 -23.16 -3.53
CA LYS A 97 -26.11 -24.11 -2.71
C LYS A 97 -24.87 -24.58 -3.47
N ARG A 98 -23.76 -24.70 -2.78
CA ARG A 98 -22.48 -25.22 -3.27
C ARG A 98 -21.70 -24.31 -4.21
N PHE A 99 -22.24 -23.17 -4.61
CA PHE A 99 -21.51 -22.20 -5.43
C PHE A 99 -21.29 -20.91 -4.66
N SER A 100 -20.08 -20.38 -4.70
CA SER A 100 -19.76 -19.05 -4.21
C SER A 100 -18.85 -18.29 -5.17
N ALA A 101 -19.08 -17.00 -5.25
CA ALA A 101 -18.22 -16.05 -5.97
C ALA A 101 -17.77 -14.99 -4.98
N SER A 102 -16.45 -14.79 -4.87
CA SER A 102 -15.87 -13.76 -4.00
C SER A 102 -15.14 -12.74 -4.84
N LEU A 103 -15.45 -11.47 -4.63
CA LEU A 103 -14.79 -10.32 -5.24
C LEU A 103 -14.10 -9.52 -4.13
N THR A 104 -12.81 -9.30 -4.27
CA THR A 104 -12.03 -8.50 -3.31
C THR A 104 -11.31 -7.39 -4.05
N GLY A 105 -11.29 -6.21 -3.44
CA GLY A 105 -10.57 -5.08 -3.98
C GLY A 105 -9.81 -4.34 -2.89
N THR A 106 -8.64 -3.85 -3.22
CA THR A 106 -7.85 -2.94 -2.39
C THR A 106 -7.50 -1.69 -3.16
N TYR A 107 -7.63 -0.55 -2.53
CA TYR A 107 -7.26 0.75 -3.06
C TYR A 107 -6.20 1.39 -2.18
N THR A 108 -5.14 1.86 -2.79
CA THR A 108 -4.11 2.67 -2.16
C THR A 108 -3.95 3.95 -2.96
N GLY A 109 -4.24 5.08 -2.34
CA GLY A 109 -4.06 6.40 -2.96
C GLY A 109 -2.59 6.73 -3.16
N SER A 110 -2.34 7.75 -3.95
CA SER A 110 -0.99 8.21 -4.24
C SER A 110 -0.24 8.63 -2.98
N MET A 111 1.05 8.34 -2.96
CA MET A 111 1.96 8.71 -1.88
C MET A 111 3.23 9.34 -2.45
N LEU A 112 3.91 10.13 -1.61
CA LEU A 112 5.21 10.69 -1.95
C LEU A 112 6.29 9.64 -1.72
N VAL A 113 7.18 9.44 -2.68
CA VAL A 113 8.30 8.51 -2.61
C VAL A 113 9.61 9.20 -2.96
N GLN A 114 10.69 8.68 -2.41
CA GLN A 114 12.05 9.14 -2.62
C GLN A 114 12.73 8.22 -3.63
N HIS A 115 13.36 8.81 -4.62
CA HIS A 115 14.23 8.13 -5.58
C HIS A 115 15.63 8.64 -5.40
N LEU A 116 16.55 7.73 -5.08
CA LEU A 116 17.95 8.06 -4.82
C LEU A 116 18.77 7.99 -6.12
N ALA A 117 19.70 8.91 -6.24
CA ALA A 117 20.67 8.89 -7.33
C ALA A 117 21.47 7.57 -7.36
N GLY A 118 21.72 7.09 -8.56
CA GLY A 118 22.38 5.81 -8.80
C GLY A 118 22.00 5.31 -10.19
N TYR A 119 20.80 4.76 -10.32
CA TYR A 119 20.20 4.47 -11.64
C TYR A 119 19.66 5.72 -12.33
N ILE A 120 19.31 6.73 -11.56
CA ILE A 120 18.93 8.07 -12.02
C ILE A 120 20.05 9.06 -11.71
N PRO A 121 20.21 10.16 -12.49
CA PRO A 121 21.31 11.09 -12.33
C PRO A 121 21.28 11.89 -11.01
N GLU A 122 20.11 12.16 -10.48
CA GLU A 122 19.90 12.98 -9.28
C GLU A 122 18.79 12.41 -8.41
N ASP A 123 18.86 12.67 -7.10
CA ASP A 123 17.77 12.40 -6.18
C ASP A 123 16.53 13.20 -6.59
N ARG A 124 15.36 12.57 -6.48
CA ARG A 124 14.09 13.22 -6.79
C ARG A 124 12.95 12.73 -5.90
N GLU A 125 11.94 13.56 -5.74
CA GLU A 125 10.68 13.21 -5.13
C GLU A 125 9.63 12.96 -6.21
N GLU A 126 8.94 11.84 -6.12
CA GLU A 126 7.83 11.53 -7.01
C GLU A 126 6.56 11.20 -6.24
N LYS A 127 5.45 11.45 -6.88
CA LYS A 127 4.14 11.05 -6.38
C LYS A 127 3.71 9.82 -7.16
N THR A 128 3.52 8.69 -6.46
CA THR A 128 3.04 7.46 -7.08
C THR A 128 1.65 7.65 -7.68
N ARG A 129 1.29 6.81 -8.61
CA ARG A 129 -0.11 6.69 -9.05
C ARG A 129 -0.94 6.00 -7.97
N ASP A 130 -2.23 6.18 -8.06
CA ASP A 130 -3.17 5.40 -7.27
C ASP A 130 -3.10 3.94 -7.71
N PHE A 131 -3.19 3.04 -6.75
CA PHE A 131 -3.16 1.61 -6.99
C PHE A 131 -4.50 0.98 -6.63
N PHE A 132 -5.06 0.19 -7.54
CA PHE A 132 -6.28 -0.56 -7.29
C PHE A 132 -6.11 -2.00 -7.78
N ASP A 133 -6.17 -2.93 -6.85
CA ASP A 133 -6.11 -4.36 -7.10
C ASP A 133 -7.51 -4.97 -6.95
N LEU A 134 -7.96 -5.70 -7.97
CA LEU A 134 -9.25 -6.38 -7.99
C LEU A 134 -9.07 -7.86 -8.30
N ASN A 135 -9.65 -8.71 -7.47
CA ASN A 135 -9.51 -10.15 -7.55
C ASN A 135 -10.88 -10.83 -7.51
N LEU A 136 -11.07 -11.84 -8.35
CA LEU A 136 -12.27 -12.68 -8.40
C LEU A 136 -11.90 -14.13 -8.10
N LYS A 137 -12.66 -14.77 -7.20
CA LYS A 137 -12.56 -16.20 -6.92
C LYS A 137 -13.94 -16.84 -7.05
N LEU A 138 -14.02 -17.92 -7.77
CA LEU A 138 -15.20 -18.79 -7.86
C LEU A 138 -14.90 -20.10 -7.16
N SER A 139 -15.87 -20.62 -6.44
CA SER A 139 -15.76 -21.90 -5.72
C SER A 139 -17.01 -22.72 -5.94
N TYR A 140 -16.83 -24.03 -6.14
CA TYR A 140 -17.93 -24.96 -6.24
C TYR A 140 -17.64 -26.25 -5.46
N ASP A 141 -18.62 -26.69 -4.67
CA ASP A 141 -18.55 -27.87 -3.80
C ASP A 141 -19.22 -29.06 -4.47
N PHE A 142 -18.44 -30.05 -4.84
CA PHE A 142 -18.91 -31.33 -5.38
C PHE A 142 -19.03 -32.35 -4.25
N PRO A 143 -20.23 -32.79 -3.87
CA PRO A 143 -20.36 -33.89 -2.94
C PRO A 143 -19.98 -35.20 -3.64
N ILE A 144 -18.93 -35.84 -3.19
CA ILE A 144 -18.43 -37.12 -3.76
C ILE A 144 -19.09 -38.29 -3.01
N PHE A 145 -19.15 -38.20 -1.70
CA PHE A 145 -19.75 -39.20 -0.83
C PHE A 145 -20.61 -38.51 0.26
N LYS A 146 -21.34 -39.29 1.04
CA LYS A 146 -22.14 -38.74 2.15
C LYS A 146 -21.31 -37.95 3.18
N SER A 147 -20.01 -38.25 3.28
CA SER A 147 -19.07 -37.64 4.23
C SER A 147 -17.91 -36.90 3.59
N ALA A 148 -17.87 -36.78 2.26
CA ALA A 148 -16.76 -36.13 1.56
C ALA A 148 -17.26 -35.15 0.50
N THR A 149 -16.64 -33.97 0.48
CA THR A 149 -16.90 -32.90 -0.50
C THR A 149 -15.57 -32.51 -1.14
N LEU A 150 -15.54 -32.43 -2.47
CA LEU A 150 -14.43 -31.85 -3.22
C LEU A 150 -14.78 -30.40 -3.53
N GLN A 151 -13.99 -29.45 -3.04
CA GLN A 151 -14.13 -28.04 -3.42
C GLN A 151 -13.16 -27.74 -4.57
N VAL A 152 -13.69 -27.24 -5.68
CA VAL A 152 -12.92 -26.74 -6.80
C VAL A 152 -12.96 -25.21 -6.78
N ASN A 153 -11.79 -24.58 -6.89
CA ASN A 153 -11.63 -23.14 -6.90
C ASN A 153 -10.95 -22.70 -8.19
N ALA A 154 -11.46 -21.62 -8.78
CA ALA A 154 -10.84 -20.90 -9.88
C ALA A 154 -10.87 -19.41 -9.60
N GLY A 155 -9.91 -18.65 -10.10
CA GLY A 155 -9.88 -17.21 -9.85
C GLY A 155 -8.97 -16.48 -10.80
N ILE A 156 -9.16 -15.17 -10.83
CA ILE A 156 -8.33 -14.20 -11.55
C ILE A 156 -7.87 -13.19 -10.50
N GLN A 157 -6.58 -12.94 -10.45
CA GLN A 157 -5.98 -11.91 -9.60
C GLN A 157 -5.59 -10.72 -10.47
N ASN A 158 -5.60 -9.53 -9.85
CA ASN A 158 -5.21 -8.29 -10.50
C ASN A 158 -5.87 -8.08 -11.87
N ILE A 159 -7.22 -8.09 -11.89
CA ILE A 159 -8.05 -8.05 -13.11
C ILE A 159 -7.73 -6.83 -13.99
N PHE A 160 -7.30 -5.72 -13.39
CA PHE A 160 -6.96 -4.49 -14.11
C PHE A 160 -5.49 -4.35 -14.49
N ASP A 161 -4.67 -5.41 -14.26
CA ASP A 161 -3.23 -5.37 -14.49
C ASP A 161 -2.57 -4.16 -13.83
N SER A 162 -3.03 -3.85 -12.61
CA SER A 162 -2.51 -2.72 -11.84
C SER A 162 -1.14 -3.05 -11.27
N TYR A 163 -0.20 -2.12 -11.39
CA TYR A 163 1.13 -2.24 -10.80
C TYR A 163 1.62 -0.87 -10.31
N GLN A 164 2.50 -0.89 -9.34
CA GLN A 164 3.23 0.30 -8.95
C GLN A 164 4.47 0.43 -9.81
N ASP A 165 4.62 1.58 -10.45
CA ASP A 165 5.72 1.93 -11.36
C ASP A 165 6.68 2.96 -10.77
N ASP A 166 6.77 3.00 -9.43
CA ASP A 166 7.60 3.92 -8.65
C ASP A 166 9.05 3.42 -8.45
N PHE A 167 9.43 2.34 -9.13
CA PHE A 167 10.80 1.84 -9.10
C PHE A 167 11.67 2.50 -10.15
N ASP A 168 12.88 2.92 -9.75
CA ASP A 168 13.89 3.35 -10.70
C ASP A 168 14.27 2.18 -11.60
N LYS A 169 14.11 2.37 -12.90
CA LYS A 169 14.54 1.40 -13.89
C LYS A 169 15.93 1.81 -14.34
N GLY A 170 16.90 0.92 -14.13
CA GLY A 170 18.23 1.09 -14.73
C GLY A 170 18.12 1.23 -16.25
N ALA A 171 19.01 1.98 -16.86
CA ALA A 171 19.16 1.98 -18.32
C ALA A 171 19.53 0.54 -18.74
N HIS A 172 18.65 -0.10 -19.49
CA HIS A 172 18.92 -1.37 -20.19
C HIS A 172 19.53 -1.08 -21.54
#